data_18674109a90f644138131ab4b401b3cb
#
_entry.id   18674109a90f644138131ab4b401b3cb
#
_cell.length_a   1.000
_cell.length_b   1.000
_cell.length_c   1.000
_cell.angle_alpha   90.00
_cell.angle_beta   90.00
_cell.angle_gamma   90.00
#
_symmetry.space_group_name_H-M   'P 1'
#
loop_
_entity.id
_entity.type
_entity.pdbx_description
1 polymer ?
#
loop_
_entity_poly.entity_id
_entity_poly.type
_entity_poly.pdbx_seq_one_letter_code
_entity_poly.pdbx_strand_id
1 'polypeptide(L)' 'ISSHVVISGHCTINSNCFLGVNATLGHQVVLAKGSLLGAGVVVSKNTEENGVYVAPRSVKLNKPSNKIKL' A
#
# COMPACT_ATOMS: atom_id res chain seq x y z
N ILE A 1 9.85 -4.06 -7.24
CA ILE A 1 8.57 -4.66 -6.78
C ILE A 1 8.89 -5.89 -5.94
N SER A 2 8.35 -5.92 -4.72
CA SER A 2 8.54 -7.04 -3.80
C SER A 2 7.50 -8.14 -4.00
N SER A 3 7.56 -9.19 -3.15
CA SER A 3 6.65 -10.33 -3.26
C SER A 3 5.20 -9.95 -2.92
N HIS A 4 4.26 -10.66 -3.53
CA HIS A 4 2.82 -10.56 -3.23
C HIS A 4 2.25 -9.15 -3.41
N VAL A 5 2.84 -8.37 -4.32
CA VAL A 5 2.27 -7.09 -4.72
C VAL A 5 1.06 -7.36 -5.62
N VAL A 6 -0.06 -6.71 -5.32
CA VAL A 6 -1.28 -6.83 -6.12
C VAL A 6 -1.49 -5.52 -6.88
N ILE A 7 -1.55 -5.61 -8.20
CA ILE A 7 -1.76 -4.46 -9.06
C ILE A 7 -3.07 -4.69 -9.81
N SER A 8 -4.07 -3.91 -9.49
CA SER A 8 -5.37 -3.99 -10.16
C SER A 8 -5.32 -3.42 -11.58
N GLY A 9 -6.39 -3.56 -12.35
CA GLY A 9 -6.40 -3.21 -13.75
C GLY A 9 -6.12 -1.74 -14.04
N HIS A 10 -5.45 -1.50 -15.18
CA HIS A 10 -5.19 -0.16 -15.71
C HIS A 10 -4.36 0.75 -14.81
N CYS A 11 -3.48 0.16 -13.98
CA CYS A 11 -2.54 0.95 -13.20
C CYS A 11 -1.34 1.38 -14.06
N THR A 12 -0.80 2.54 -13.75
CA THR A 12 0.43 3.05 -14.37
C THR A 12 1.48 3.21 -13.29
N ILE A 13 2.65 2.62 -13.51
CA ILE A 13 3.78 2.74 -12.58
C ILE A 13 4.90 3.44 -13.31
N ASN A 14 5.19 4.67 -12.91
CA ASN A 14 6.27 5.43 -13.51
C ASN A 14 7.63 4.97 -12.98
N SER A 15 8.71 5.61 -13.45
CA SER A 15 10.06 5.15 -13.15
C SER A 15 10.44 5.34 -11.68
N ASN A 16 11.37 4.52 -11.22
CA ASN A 16 11.97 4.60 -9.89
C ASN A 16 10.98 4.44 -8.73
N CYS A 17 9.89 3.71 -8.94
CA CYS A 17 8.96 3.39 -7.87
C CYS A 17 9.42 2.16 -7.10
N PHE A 18 9.23 2.16 -5.79
CA PHE A 18 9.47 1.01 -4.93
C PHE A 18 8.15 0.55 -4.32
N LEU A 19 7.81 -0.72 -4.51
CA LEU A 19 6.60 -1.31 -3.96
C LEU A 19 6.98 -2.38 -2.96
N GLY A 20 6.71 -2.14 -1.69
CA GLY A 20 7.01 -3.06 -0.61
C GLY A 20 6.18 -4.33 -0.65
N VAL A 21 6.52 -5.29 0.19
CA VAL A 21 5.82 -6.59 0.28
C VAL A 21 4.34 -6.38 0.57
N ASN A 22 3.48 -7.09 -0.15
CA ASN A 22 2.02 -7.02 0.00
C ASN A 22 1.42 -5.64 -0.27
N ALA A 23 2.12 -4.73 -0.94
CA ALA A 23 1.52 -3.49 -1.37
C ALA A 23 0.41 -3.77 -2.39
N THR A 24 -0.66 -3.01 -2.34
CA THR A 24 -1.82 -3.20 -3.21
C THR A 24 -2.19 -1.89 -3.88
N LEU A 25 -2.33 -1.94 -5.20
CA LEU A 25 -2.80 -0.79 -5.97
C LEU A 25 -4.24 -1.00 -6.38
N GLY A 26 -5.07 -0.03 -6.08
CA GLY A 26 -6.45 -0.02 -6.55
C GLY A 26 -6.55 0.17 -8.05
N HIS A 27 -7.76 0.09 -8.57
CA HIS A 27 -8.01 0.21 -10.00
C HIS A 27 -7.64 1.60 -10.53
N GLN A 28 -6.96 1.65 -11.67
CA GLN A 28 -6.59 2.89 -12.36
C GLN A 28 -5.71 3.85 -11.55
N VAL A 29 -4.94 3.32 -10.60
CA VAL A 29 -3.99 4.14 -9.83
C VAL A 29 -2.76 4.46 -10.67
N VAL A 30 -2.30 5.70 -10.61
CA VAL A 30 -1.04 6.12 -11.23
C VAL A 30 -0.02 6.38 -10.13
N LEU A 31 1.08 5.63 -10.15
CA LEU A 31 2.21 5.90 -9.27
C LEU A 31 3.14 6.90 -9.95
N ALA A 32 3.27 8.08 -9.35
CA ALA A 32 4.16 9.10 -9.86
C ALA A 32 5.63 8.67 -9.69
N LYS A 33 6.51 9.26 -10.46
CA LYS A 33 7.94 8.95 -10.45
C LYS A 33 8.50 9.03 -9.03
N GLY A 34 9.27 8.03 -8.65
CA GLY A 34 9.96 8.01 -7.37
C GLY A 34 9.07 7.70 -6.17
N SER A 35 7.83 7.26 -6.38
CA SER A 35 6.96 6.90 -5.27
C SER A 35 7.49 5.67 -4.53
N LEU A 36 7.45 5.71 -3.20
CA LEU A 36 7.85 4.61 -2.35
C LEU A 36 6.65 4.13 -1.54
N LEU A 37 6.28 2.87 -1.73
CA LEU A 37 5.19 2.25 -0.99
C LEU A 37 5.77 1.26 0.01
N GLY A 38 5.51 1.47 1.29
CA GLY A 38 5.92 0.55 2.34
C GLY A 38 5.16 -0.77 2.27
N ALA A 39 5.57 -1.74 3.09
CA ALA A 39 4.93 -3.04 3.15
C ALA A 39 3.46 -2.91 3.59
N GLY A 40 2.58 -3.65 2.92
CA GLY A 40 1.17 -3.71 3.28
C GLY A 40 0.34 -2.47 2.96
N VAL A 41 0.91 -1.50 2.25
CA VAL A 41 0.18 -0.28 1.89
C VAL A 41 -0.88 -0.58 0.83
N VAL A 42 -2.07 -0.01 1.01
CA VAL A 42 -3.13 -0.05 0.01
C VAL A 42 -3.30 1.36 -0.56
N VAL A 43 -3.04 1.50 -1.86
CA VAL A 43 -3.11 2.79 -2.54
C VAL A 43 -4.36 2.80 -3.42
N SER A 44 -5.29 3.70 -3.13
CA SER A 44 -6.54 3.83 -3.87
C SER A 44 -6.62 5.10 -4.70
N LYS A 45 -5.66 5.98 -4.58
CA LYS A 45 -5.59 7.24 -5.34
C LYS A 45 -4.20 7.41 -5.93
N ASN A 46 -4.08 8.28 -6.94
CA ASN A 46 -2.79 8.55 -7.54
C ASN A 46 -1.81 9.12 -6.52
N THR A 47 -0.54 8.74 -6.64
CA THR A 47 0.50 9.23 -5.73
C THR A 47 1.15 10.50 -6.26
N GLU A 48 1.86 11.19 -5.39
CA GLU A 48 2.65 12.36 -5.74
C GLU A 48 4.08 11.95 -6.06
N GLU A 49 4.76 12.72 -6.89
CA GLU A 49 6.16 12.48 -7.23
C GLU A 49 7.02 12.46 -5.97
N ASN A 50 7.87 11.43 -5.84
CA ASN A 50 8.74 11.19 -4.70
C ASN A 50 8.00 11.04 -3.36
N GLY A 51 6.69 10.79 -3.39
CA GLY A 51 5.92 10.58 -2.17
C GLY A 51 6.25 9.26 -1.50
N VAL A 52 6.23 9.25 -0.17
CA VAL A 52 6.44 8.05 0.63
C VAL A 52 5.13 7.70 1.33
N TYR A 53 4.65 6.48 1.11
CA TYR A 53 3.37 6.02 1.64
C TYR A 53 3.60 4.78 2.49
N VAL A 54 3.17 4.83 3.74
CA VAL A 54 3.36 3.73 4.68
C VAL A 54 2.04 3.35 5.33
N ALA A 55 1.89 2.06 5.62
CA ALA A 55 0.72 1.58 6.35
C ALA A 55 0.86 1.94 7.83
N PRO A 56 -0.26 2.22 8.53
CA PRO A 56 -0.20 2.43 9.96
C PRO A 56 0.25 1.15 10.66
N ARG A 57 0.96 1.31 11.77
CA ARG A 57 1.38 0.18 12.59
C ARG A 57 0.18 -0.45 13.28
N SER A 58 0.27 -1.75 13.52
CA SER A 58 -0.75 -2.44 14.30
C SER A 58 -0.79 -1.88 15.72
N VAL A 59 -1.99 -1.70 16.23
CA VAL A 59 -2.21 -1.21 17.60
C VAL A 59 -2.92 -2.30 18.38
N LYS A 60 -2.37 -2.63 19.56
CA LYS A 60 -3.01 -3.58 20.43
C LYS A 60 -4.25 -2.94 21.08
N LEU A 61 -5.38 -3.60 20.96
CA LEU A 61 -6.60 -3.16 21.62
C LEU A 61 -6.54 -3.56 23.12
N ASN A 62 -7.21 -2.78 23.96
CA ASN A 62 -7.26 -3.02 25.39
C ASN A 62 -8.25 -4.11 25.79
N LYS A 63 -8.81 -4.83 24.83
CA LYS A 63 -9.73 -5.92 25.07
C LYS A 63 -9.08 -7.27 24.76
N PRO A 64 -9.26 -8.29 25.61
CA PRO A 64 -8.84 -9.64 25.25
C PRO A 64 -9.68 -10.18 24.11
N SER A 65 -9.12 -11.11 23.34
CA SER A 65 -9.77 -11.64 22.14
C SER A 65 -11.15 -12.26 22.42
N ASN A 66 -11.33 -12.85 23.60
CA ASN A 66 -12.61 -13.47 23.97
C ASN A 66 -13.74 -12.46 24.23
N LYS A 67 -13.43 -11.16 24.25
CA LYS A 67 -14.43 -10.10 24.37
C LYS A 67 -14.74 -9.44 23.03
N ILE A 68 -14.09 -9.89 21.97
CA ILE A 68 -14.33 -9.35 20.62
C ILE A 68 -15.40 -10.21 19.96
N LYS A 69 -16.46 -9.56 19.49
CA LYS A 69 -17.55 -10.22 18.76
C LYS A 69 -17.21 -10.21 17.28
N LEU A 70 -17.09 -11.39 16.70
CA LEU A 70 -16.80 -11.54 15.28
C LEU A 70 -18.05 -11.86 14.49
#